data_e1310c89d18657d03ed96921c8238889
#
_entry.id   e1310c89d18657d03ed96921c8238889
#
_cell.length_a   1.000
_cell.length_b   1.000
_cell.length_c   1.000
_cell.angle_alpha   90.00
_cell.angle_beta   90.00
_cell.angle_gamma   90.00
#
_symmetry.space_group_name_H-M   'P 1'
#
loop_
_entity.id
_entity.type
_entity.pdbx_description
1 polymer ?
#
loop_
_entity_poly.entity_id
_entity_poly.type
_entity_poly.pdbx_seq_one_letter_code
_entity_poly.pdbx_strand_id
1 'polypeptide(L)'
;LLEARSDEEVSKLLQECGYPPLDAARPEEMDAALSQAREELLADLSDSAPDPRYIDIFKLKYDYHNAKAILKAAAVGTSPERMLMDMGRVPAVELKTAVESGELDGLPGDLPEAVAEAKSVLDTTRDPQLSDIVLDRWMYRDMAQVAEVTGSEFLRGYVAAQIDAANLRALIRTLRMGKNGDFLAGVLFEGGEIEPAAVLALANDRSGLAEVYGATRFAQAAEAGEAALKGGSLTEFEKRCDDAVSDYLAGAQMIP
;
A
#
# COMPACT_ATOMS: atom_id res chain seq x y z
N LEU A 1 -10.50 -16.02 -15.13
CA LEU A 1 -10.14 -16.64 -13.84
C LEU A 1 -11.34 -16.77 -12.89
N LEU A 2 -12.11 -15.68 -12.67
CA LEU A 2 -13.28 -15.71 -11.74
C LEU A 2 -14.42 -16.64 -12.18
N GLU A 3 -14.48 -17.01 -13.46
CA GLU A 3 -15.47 -17.93 -14.02
C GLU A 3 -14.94 -19.37 -14.17
N ALA A 4 -13.69 -19.61 -13.80
CA ALA A 4 -13.08 -20.94 -13.84
C ALA A 4 -13.83 -21.90 -12.90
N ARG A 5 -14.01 -23.14 -13.37
CA ARG A 5 -14.82 -24.15 -12.68
C ARG A 5 -13.98 -25.22 -11.97
N SER A 6 -12.66 -25.20 -12.17
CA SER A 6 -11.71 -26.10 -11.53
C SER A 6 -10.32 -25.48 -11.41
N ASP A 7 -9.49 -26.03 -10.53
CA ASP A 7 -8.10 -25.61 -10.33
C ASP A 7 -7.26 -25.85 -11.60
N GLU A 8 -7.55 -26.92 -12.36
CA GLU A 8 -6.88 -27.20 -13.63
C GLU A 8 -7.21 -26.12 -14.69
N GLU A 9 -8.45 -25.62 -14.70
CA GLU A 9 -8.83 -24.52 -15.59
C GLU A 9 -8.14 -23.21 -15.20
N VAL A 10 -8.01 -22.94 -13.89
CA VAL A 10 -7.23 -21.79 -13.38
C VAL A 10 -5.77 -21.90 -13.80
N SER A 11 -5.15 -23.05 -13.58
CA SER A 11 -3.75 -23.32 -13.95
C SER A 11 -3.50 -23.09 -15.45
N LYS A 12 -4.42 -23.60 -16.30
CA LYS A 12 -4.34 -23.42 -17.76
C LYS A 12 -4.48 -21.94 -18.17
N LEU A 13 -5.44 -21.22 -17.59
CA LEU A 13 -5.64 -19.81 -17.90
C LEU A 13 -4.42 -18.96 -17.48
N LEU A 14 -3.80 -19.27 -16.34
CA LEU A 14 -2.56 -18.59 -15.90
C LEU A 14 -1.40 -18.88 -16.87
N GLN A 15 -1.28 -20.13 -17.33
CA GLN A 15 -0.26 -20.49 -18.32
C GLN A 15 -0.49 -19.78 -19.67
N GLU A 16 -1.74 -19.61 -20.10
CA GLU A 16 -2.09 -18.82 -21.30
C GLU A 16 -1.75 -17.34 -21.13
N CYS A 17 -1.71 -16.82 -19.88
CA CYS A 17 -1.25 -15.47 -19.54
C CYS A 17 0.28 -15.35 -19.37
N GLY A 18 1.04 -16.41 -19.63
CA GLY A 18 2.52 -16.39 -19.60
C GLY A 18 3.12 -16.85 -18.27
N TYR A 19 2.33 -17.26 -17.30
CA TYR A 19 2.87 -17.85 -16.08
C TYR A 19 3.45 -19.25 -16.32
N PRO A 20 4.45 -19.68 -15.52
CA PRO A 20 4.96 -21.05 -15.62
C PRO A 20 3.85 -22.07 -15.28
N PRO A 21 4.00 -23.35 -15.70
CA PRO A 21 3.08 -24.39 -15.25
C PRO A 21 3.08 -24.47 -13.72
N LEU A 22 1.91 -24.31 -13.12
CA LEU A 22 1.71 -24.32 -11.68
C LEU A 22 0.43 -25.06 -11.32
N ASP A 23 0.38 -25.56 -10.10
CA ASP A 23 -0.78 -26.26 -9.54
C ASP A 23 -1.63 -25.26 -8.74
N ALA A 24 -2.75 -24.83 -9.29
CA ALA A 24 -3.68 -23.90 -8.64
C ALA A 24 -4.30 -24.47 -7.35
N ALA A 25 -4.25 -25.79 -7.13
CA ALA A 25 -4.64 -26.41 -5.86
C ALA A 25 -3.63 -26.14 -4.73
N ARG A 26 -2.48 -25.56 -5.05
CA ARG A 26 -1.41 -25.23 -4.07
C ARG A 26 -1.25 -23.72 -3.95
N PRO A 27 -1.89 -23.07 -2.97
CA PRO A 27 -1.80 -21.62 -2.79
C PRO A 27 -0.35 -21.11 -2.67
N GLU A 28 0.53 -21.87 -2.02
CA GLU A 28 1.94 -21.48 -1.83
C GLU A 28 2.71 -21.42 -3.16
N GLU A 29 2.45 -22.34 -4.10
CA GLU A 29 3.05 -22.31 -5.45
C GLU A 29 2.51 -21.14 -6.28
N MET A 30 1.21 -20.86 -6.14
CA MET A 30 0.58 -19.70 -6.77
C MET A 30 1.17 -18.38 -6.28
N ASP A 31 1.27 -18.22 -4.97
CA ASP A 31 1.83 -17.00 -4.35
C ASP A 31 3.29 -16.80 -4.76
N ALA A 32 4.09 -17.88 -4.80
CA ALA A 32 5.48 -17.82 -5.24
C ALA A 32 5.60 -17.41 -6.72
N ALA A 33 4.80 -18.01 -7.61
CA ALA A 33 4.80 -17.68 -9.04
C ALA A 33 4.35 -16.25 -9.30
N LEU A 34 3.31 -15.77 -8.61
CA LEU A 34 2.83 -14.39 -8.72
C LEU A 34 3.85 -13.39 -8.18
N SER A 35 4.58 -13.74 -7.12
CA SER A 35 5.65 -12.91 -6.56
C SER A 35 6.82 -12.82 -7.52
N GLN A 36 7.28 -13.95 -8.03
CA GLN A 36 8.36 -14.00 -9.02
C GLN A 36 8.02 -13.18 -10.28
N ALA A 37 6.82 -13.34 -10.84
CA ALA A 37 6.40 -12.59 -12.02
C ALA A 37 6.39 -11.06 -11.77
N ARG A 38 6.02 -10.63 -10.55
CA ARG A 38 6.08 -9.21 -10.17
C ARG A 38 7.51 -8.70 -9.99
N GLU A 39 8.40 -9.51 -9.41
CA GLU A 39 9.81 -9.18 -9.27
C GLU A 39 10.48 -9.01 -10.64
N GLU A 40 10.27 -9.97 -11.55
CA GLU A 40 10.76 -9.92 -12.92
C GLU A 40 10.23 -8.68 -13.68
N LEU A 41 8.94 -8.41 -13.58
CA LEU A 41 8.32 -7.22 -14.20
C LEU A 41 8.94 -5.91 -13.66
N LEU A 42 9.10 -5.78 -12.34
CA LEU A 42 9.68 -4.58 -11.75
C LEU A 42 11.17 -4.42 -12.11
N ALA A 43 11.91 -5.53 -12.26
CA ALA A 43 13.29 -5.51 -12.74
C ALA A 43 13.36 -5.04 -14.20
N ASP A 44 12.58 -5.66 -15.09
CA ASP A 44 12.53 -5.29 -16.52
C ASP A 44 12.11 -3.82 -16.71
N LEU A 45 11.14 -3.34 -15.94
CA LEU A 45 10.71 -1.95 -15.98
C LEU A 45 11.81 -1.01 -15.48
N SER A 46 12.55 -1.39 -14.43
CA SER A 46 13.65 -0.58 -13.90
C SER A 46 14.80 -0.47 -14.89
N ASP A 47 15.13 -1.57 -15.59
CA ASP A 47 16.20 -1.61 -16.58
C ASP A 47 15.82 -0.85 -17.87
N SER A 48 14.54 -0.80 -18.20
CA SER A 48 14.01 -0.15 -19.39
C SER A 48 13.66 1.32 -19.18
N ALA A 49 13.46 1.76 -17.95
CA ALA A 49 13.04 3.13 -17.63
C ALA A 49 14.18 4.13 -17.92
N PRO A 50 13.89 5.28 -18.56
CA PRO A 50 14.88 6.34 -18.76
C PRO A 50 15.46 6.88 -17.45
N ASP A 51 14.69 6.82 -16.37
CA ASP A 51 15.09 7.16 -15.02
C ASP A 51 14.50 6.12 -14.05
N PRO A 52 15.34 5.35 -13.34
CA PRO A 52 14.89 4.31 -12.42
C PRO A 52 13.91 4.81 -11.34
N ARG A 53 13.97 6.10 -10.99
CA ARG A 53 13.08 6.72 -9.98
C ARG A 53 11.60 6.62 -10.35
N TYR A 54 11.25 6.54 -11.66
CA TYR A 54 9.87 6.28 -12.09
C TYR A 54 9.34 4.93 -11.60
N ILE A 55 10.23 3.96 -11.43
CA ILE A 55 9.86 2.62 -10.97
C ILE A 55 10.04 2.48 -9.46
N ASP A 56 11.02 3.17 -8.88
CA ASP A 56 11.29 3.15 -7.45
C ASP A 56 10.07 3.55 -6.60
N ILE A 57 9.21 4.45 -7.10
CA ILE A 57 7.98 4.85 -6.42
C ILE A 57 7.03 3.66 -6.17
N PHE A 58 7.04 2.65 -7.05
CA PHE A 58 6.25 1.42 -6.90
C PHE A 58 6.94 0.40 -6.00
N LYS A 59 8.27 0.48 -5.86
CA LYS A 59 9.07 -0.38 -4.99
C LYS A 59 9.05 0.07 -3.54
N LEU A 60 8.92 1.36 -3.28
CA LEU A 60 8.90 1.96 -1.94
C LEU A 60 7.99 1.22 -0.95
N LYS A 61 6.77 0.89 -1.36
CA LYS A 61 5.80 0.20 -0.50
C LYS A 61 6.31 -1.12 0.06
N TYR A 62 7.20 -1.81 -0.66
CA TYR A 62 7.78 -3.09 -0.22
C TYR A 62 8.89 -2.88 0.81
N ASP A 63 9.71 -1.83 0.69
CA ASP A 63 10.69 -1.46 1.71
C ASP A 63 10.00 -1.19 3.05
N TYR A 64 8.96 -0.35 3.02
CA TYR A 64 8.19 -0.02 4.22
C TYR A 64 7.37 -1.19 4.76
N HIS A 65 6.84 -2.07 3.89
CA HIS A 65 6.22 -3.32 4.30
C HIS A 65 7.21 -4.23 5.03
N ASN A 66 8.40 -4.42 4.47
CA ASN A 66 9.45 -5.22 5.08
C ASN A 66 9.89 -4.63 6.43
N ALA A 67 10.07 -3.31 6.52
CA ALA A 67 10.39 -2.64 7.78
C ALA A 67 9.33 -2.91 8.86
N LYS A 68 8.02 -2.83 8.52
CA LYS A 68 6.92 -3.19 9.43
C LYS A 68 7.00 -4.65 9.89
N ALA A 69 7.23 -5.56 8.94
CA ALA A 69 7.33 -7.00 9.23
C ALA A 69 8.51 -7.29 10.17
N ILE A 70 9.67 -6.71 9.92
CA ILE A 70 10.88 -6.90 10.73
C ILE A 70 10.69 -6.36 12.14
N LEU A 71 10.21 -5.12 12.28
CA LEU A 71 9.99 -4.50 13.59
C LEU A 71 8.96 -5.28 14.44
N LYS A 72 7.85 -5.70 13.83
CA LYS A 72 6.83 -6.51 14.52
C LYS A 72 7.36 -7.89 14.93
N ALA A 73 8.07 -8.56 14.04
CA ALA A 73 8.65 -9.86 14.34
C ALA A 73 9.65 -9.77 15.49
N ALA A 74 10.51 -8.74 15.50
CA ALA A 74 11.45 -8.47 16.59
C ALA A 74 10.72 -8.22 17.91
N ALA A 75 9.62 -7.46 17.91
CA ALA A 75 8.85 -7.14 19.12
C ALA A 75 8.22 -8.38 19.78
N VAL A 76 7.85 -9.40 19.00
CA VAL A 76 7.23 -10.65 19.50
C VAL A 76 8.20 -11.82 19.53
N GLY A 77 9.47 -11.63 19.14
CA GLY A 77 10.51 -12.66 19.18
C GLY A 77 10.31 -13.77 18.14
N THR A 78 9.78 -13.43 16.96
CA THR A 78 9.57 -14.36 15.84
C THR A 78 10.42 -13.99 14.63
N SER A 79 10.45 -14.86 13.62
CA SER A 79 11.15 -14.60 12.37
C SER A 79 10.23 -13.91 11.36
N PRO A 80 10.70 -12.86 10.64
CA PRO A 80 9.92 -12.16 9.61
C PRO A 80 9.95 -12.83 8.23
N GLU A 81 10.80 -13.83 7.98
CA GLU A 81 11.16 -14.33 6.62
C GLU A 81 9.95 -14.64 5.73
N ARG A 82 8.88 -15.22 6.30
CA ARG A 82 7.66 -15.56 5.55
C ARG A 82 6.83 -14.34 5.13
N MET A 83 7.11 -13.18 5.72
CA MET A 83 6.40 -11.94 5.46
C MET A 83 7.19 -10.97 4.58
N LEU A 84 8.48 -11.25 4.36
CA LEU A 84 9.34 -10.39 3.55
C LEU A 84 9.04 -10.55 2.07
N MET A 85 9.15 -9.44 1.34
CA MET A 85 8.93 -9.34 -0.10
C MET A 85 10.17 -8.73 -0.75
N ASP A 86 10.80 -9.44 -1.70
CA ASP A 86 12.05 -8.99 -2.34
C ASP A 86 11.80 -8.13 -3.60
N MET A 87 10.82 -7.23 -3.47
CA MET A 87 10.38 -6.32 -4.52
C MET A 87 10.69 -4.85 -4.22
N GLY A 88 11.41 -4.59 -3.13
CA GLY A 88 11.79 -3.24 -2.71
C GLY A 88 12.97 -2.66 -3.50
N ARG A 89 13.38 -1.46 -3.11
CA ARG A 89 14.64 -0.85 -3.55
C ARG A 89 15.83 -1.50 -2.82
N VAL A 90 15.56 -2.04 -1.63
CA VAL A 90 16.53 -2.71 -0.77
C VAL A 90 16.20 -4.20 -0.73
N PRO A 91 17.18 -5.09 -1.00
CA PRO A 91 17.00 -6.52 -0.77
C PRO A 91 16.51 -6.79 0.67
N ALA A 92 15.47 -7.61 0.82
CA ALA A 92 14.81 -7.82 2.10
C ALA A 92 15.75 -8.32 3.21
N VAL A 93 16.75 -9.14 2.84
CA VAL A 93 17.78 -9.64 3.77
C VAL A 93 18.70 -8.53 4.25
N GLU A 94 19.06 -7.58 3.36
CA GLU A 94 19.90 -6.44 3.70
C GLU A 94 19.16 -5.49 4.65
N LEU A 95 17.89 -5.18 4.32
CA LEU A 95 17.04 -4.36 5.19
C LEU A 95 16.89 -5.00 6.58
N LYS A 96 16.66 -6.30 6.64
CA LYS A 96 16.57 -7.04 7.91
C LYS A 96 17.86 -6.89 8.70
N THR A 97 19.01 -7.12 8.07
CA THR A 97 20.33 -7.00 8.71
C THR A 97 20.55 -5.58 9.25
N ALA A 98 20.25 -4.55 8.47
CA ALA A 98 20.38 -3.15 8.87
C ALA A 98 19.50 -2.81 10.09
N VAL A 99 18.23 -3.24 10.07
CA VAL A 99 17.29 -2.99 11.17
C VAL A 99 17.70 -3.72 12.46
N GLU A 100 18.16 -4.97 12.35
CA GLU A 100 18.60 -5.78 13.50
C GLU A 100 19.92 -5.29 14.09
N SER A 101 20.90 -4.85 13.27
CA SER A 101 22.16 -4.29 13.73
C SER A 101 22.03 -2.83 14.23
N GLY A 102 21.02 -2.10 13.73
CA GLY A 102 20.88 -0.66 13.95
C GLY A 102 21.75 0.21 13.03
N GLU A 103 22.41 -0.40 12.03
CA GLU A 103 23.22 0.30 11.03
C GLU A 103 22.34 0.70 9.83
N LEU A 104 21.62 1.83 9.94
CA LEU A 104 20.63 2.28 9.01
C LEU A 104 21.15 3.21 7.91
N ASP A 105 22.34 3.81 8.08
CA ASP A 105 22.90 4.88 7.23
C ASP A 105 23.07 4.49 5.74
N GLY A 106 23.08 3.19 5.41
CA GLY A 106 23.17 2.68 4.05
C GLY A 106 21.84 2.53 3.32
N LEU A 107 20.70 2.74 3.99
CA LEU A 107 19.38 2.60 3.40
C LEU A 107 19.00 3.84 2.58
N PRO A 108 18.22 3.69 1.49
CA PRO A 108 17.87 4.80 0.60
C PRO A 108 16.74 5.67 1.14
N GLY A 109 16.72 6.94 0.68
CA GLY A 109 15.64 7.88 0.94
C GLY A 109 15.45 8.18 2.41
N ASP A 110 14.23 8.30 2.83
CA ASP A 110 13.83 8.60 4.23
C ASP A 110 13.73 7.31 5.10
N LEU A 111 14.10 6.15 4.56
CA LEU A 111 13.93 4.85 5.24
C LEU A 111 14.73 4.73 6.56
N PRO A 112 15.97 5.28 6.70
CA PRO A 112 16.71 5.29 7.96
C PRO A 112 15.94 5.96 9.10
N GLU A 113 15.48 7.17 8.87
CA GLU A 113 14.74 7.98 9.84
C GLU A 113 13.39 7.35 10.17
N ALA A 114 12.71 6.84 9.16
CA ALA A 114 11.43 6.14 9.30
C ALA A 114 11.54 4.91 10.23
N VAL A 115 12.55 4.07 10.01
CA VAL A 115 12.80 2.88 10.82
C VAL A 115 13.18 3.26 12.24
N ALA A 116 14.06 4.26 12.42
CA ALA A 116 14.48 4.71 13.74
C ALA A 116 13.30 5.27 14.55
N GLU A 117 12.44 6.11 13.94
CA GLU A 117 11.25 6.66 14.60
C GLU A 117 10.25 5.56 14.93
N ALA A 118 9.92 4.69 13.97
CA ALA A 118 8.96 3.61 14.18
C ALA A 118 9.40 2.64 15.29
N LYS A 119 10.69 2.31 15.33
CA LYS A 119 11.29 1.50 16.40
C LYS A 119 11.17 2.19 17.75
N SER A 120 11.49 3.47 17.83
CA SER A 120 11.38 4.25 19.06
C SER A 120 9.94 4.32 19.60
N VAL A 121 8.96 4.50 18.69
CA VAL A 121 7.53 4.48 19.03
C VAL A 121 7.13 3.10 19.53
N LEU A 122 7.53 2.02 18.83
CA LEU A 122 7.23 0.65 19.25
C LEU A 122 7.84 0.30 20.61
N ASP A 123 9.08 0.69 20.85
CA ASP A 123 9.78 0.43 22.12
C ASP A 123 9.13 1.17 23.31
N THR A 124 8.63 2.38 23.07
CA THR A 124 8.02 3.24 24.08
C THR A 124 6.57 2.86 24.38
N THR A 125 5.78 2.64 23.33
CA THR A 125 4.32 2.44 23.44
C THR A 125 3.91 0.99 23.55
N ARG A 126 4.75 0.07 23.05
CA ARG A 126 4.43 -1.35 22.87
C ARG A 126 3.21 -1.58 21.94
N ASP A 127 2.86 -0.58 21.14
CA ASP A 127 1.75 -0.61 20.20
C ASP A 127 2.27 -0.72 18.75
N PRO A 128 2.16 -1.90 18.11
CA PRO A 128 2.60 -2.07 16.73
C PRO A 128 1.81 -1.22 15.73
N GLN A 129 0.56 -0.86 16.05
CA GLN A 129 -0.27 -0.04 15.17
C GLN A 129 0.30 1.38 15.06
N LEU A 130 0.77 1.95 16.16
CA LEU A 130 1.39 3.28 16.13
C LEU A 130 2.69 3.29 15.34
N SER A 131 3.50 2.24 15.47
CA SER A 131 4.71 2.05 14.66
C SER A 131 4.38 1.92 13.16
N ASP A 132 3.34 1.17 12.79
CA ASP A 132 2.88 1.04 11.40
C ASP A 132 2.45 2.41 10.83
N ILE A 133 1.71 3.21 11.59
CA ILE A 133 1.27 4.56 11.17
C ILE A 133 2.46 5.48 10.92
N VAL A 134 3.50 5.41 11.75
CA VAL A 134 4.75 6.15 11.52
C VAL A 134 5.37 5.76 10.18
N LEU A 135 5.53 4.46 9.93
CA LEU A 135 6.09 3.96 8.67
C LEU A 135 5.23 4.32 7.46
N ASP A 136 3.89 4.29 7.57
CA ASP A 136 3.00 4.72 6.48
C ASP A 136 3.14 6.21 6.18
N ARG A 137 3.29 7.05 7.21
CA ARG A 137 3.51 8.49 7.04
C ARG A 137 4.82 8.78 6.31
N TRP A 138 5.89 8.11 6.70
CA TRP A 138 7.17 8.23 6.03
C TRP A 138 7.14 7.69 4.60
N MET A 139 6.44 6.58 4.36
CA MET A 139 6.27 6.01 3.02
C MET A 139 5.60 7.01 2.07
N TYR A 140 4.48 7.62 2.47
CA TYR A 140 3.82 8.60 1.61
C TYR A 140 4.66 9.86 1.40
N ARG A 141 5.43 10.29 2.40
CA ARG A 141 6.38 11.40 2.27
C ARG A 141 7.50 11.06 1.28
N ASP A 142 8.12 9.90 1.39
CA ASP A 142 9.18 9.42 0.48
C ASP A 142 8.63 9.27 -0.95
N MET A 143 7.42 8.70 -1.12
CA MET A 143 6.75 8.64 -2.42
C MET A 143 6.50 10.04 -3.01
N ALA A 144 6.02 10.97 -2.23
CA ALA A 144 5.78 12.35 -2.68
C ALA A 144 7.09 13.04 -3.10
N GLN A 145 8.17 12.84 -2.35
CA GLN A 145 9.49 13.37 -2.67
C GLN A 145 10.03 12.79 -3.98
N VAL A 146 9.90 11.48 -4.20
CA VAL A 146 10.29 10.84 -5.47
C VAL A 146 9.46 11.41 -6.62
N ALA A 147 8.15 11.53 -6.46
CA ALA A 147 7.27 12.11 -7.49
C ALA A 147 7.65 13.55 -7.83
N GLU A 148 8.01 14.37 -6.83
CA GLU A 148 8.42 15.75 -7.02
C GLU A 148 9.76 15.85 -7.75
N VAL A 149 10.75 15.06 -7.36
CA VAL A 149 12.08 15.05 -7.99
C VAL A 149 12.01 14.58 -9.45
N THR A 150 11.10 13.67 -9.80
CA THR A 150 10.89 13.26 -11.20
C THR A 150 10.18 14.33 -12.03
N GLY A 151 9.51 15.29 -11.42
CA GLY A 151 8.69 16.29 -12.09
C GLY A 151 7.45 15.74 -12.79
N SER A 152 7.10 14.47 -12.55
CA SER A 152 5.99 13.79 -13.21
C SER A 152 4.66 14.11 -12.53
N GLU A 153 3.77 14.82 -13.25
CA GLU A 153 2.40 15.04 -12.77
C GLU A 153 1.62 13.75 -12.59
N PHE A 154 1.88 12.76 -13.45
CA PHE A 154 1.29 11.44 -13.33
C PHE A 154 1.68 10.76 -12.01
N LEU A 155 2.95 10.78 -11.63
CA LEU A 155 3.39 10.19 -10.36
C LEU A 155 2.86 10.96 -9.15
N ARG A 156 2.79 12.29 -9.21
CA ARG A 156 2.15 13.09 -8.15
C ARG A 156 0.68 12.71 -7.96
N GLY A 157 -0.07 12.59 -9.07
CA GLY A 157 -1.47 12.15 -9.01
C GLY A 157 -1.63 10.70 -8.51
N TYR A 158 -0.68 9.81 -8.82
CA TYR A 158 -0.67 8.45 -8.27
C TYR A 158 -0.49 8.46 -6.76
N VAL A 159 0.47 9.23 -6.24
CA VAL A 159 0.69 9.35 -4.79
C VAL A 159 -0.54 9.92 -4.09
N ALA A 160 -1.11 10.99 -4.65
CA ALA A 160 -2.33 11.59 -4.11
C ALA A 160 -3.49 10.58 -4.08
N ALA A 161 -3.68 9.78 -5.14
CA ALA A 161 -4.70 8.74 -5.18
C ALA A 161 -4.46 7.64 -4.12
N GLN A 162 -3.22 7.24 -3.88
CA GLN A 162 -2.87 6.29 -2.82
C GLN A 162 -3.21 6.83 -1.44
N ILE A 163 -2.90 8.10 -1.18
CA ILE A 163 -3.20 8.77 0.08
C ILE A 163 -4.71 8.89 0.30
N ASP A 164 -5.46 9.32 -0.73
CA ASP A 164 -6.93 9.42 -0.64
C ASP A 164 -7.58 8.06 -0.39
N ALA A 165 -7.10 7.00 -1.04
CA ALA A 165 -7.54 5.64 -0.77
C ALA A 165 -7.28 5.22 0.68
N ALA A 166 -6.08 5.53 1.20
CA ALA A 166 -5.71 5.22 2.58
C ALA A 166 -6.57 6.00 3.59
N ASN A 167 -6.80 7.28 3.34
CA ASN A 167 -7.63 8.13 4.19
C ASN A 167 -9.11 7.69 4.19
N LEU A 168 -9.66 7.31 3.04
CA LEU A 168 -11.01 6.77 2.96
C LEU A 168 -11.12 5.43 3.71
N ARG A 169 -10.13 4.55 3.59
CA ARG A 169 -10.07 3.29 4.37
C ARG A 169 -10.00 3.57 5.86
N ALA A 170 -9.15 4.51 6.28
CA ALA A 170 -9.02 4.92 7.67
C ALA A 170 -10.35 5.43 8.23
N LEU A 171 -11.08 6.27 7.49
CA LEU A 171 -12.39 6.77 7.86
C LEU A 171 -13.40 5.62 8.07
N ILE A 172 -13.59 4.78 7.05
CA ILE A 172 -14.62 3.71 7.11
C ILE A 172 -14.30 2.71 8.23
N ARG A 173 -13.03 2.31 8.39
CA ARG A 173 -12.60 1.42 9.47
C ARG A 173 -12.81 2.05 10.85
N THR A 174 -12.44 3.33 11.03
CA THR A 174 -12.63 4.08 12.28
C THR A 174 -14.10 4.13 12.68
N LEU A 175 -14.97 4.49 11.73
CA LEU A 175 -16.42 4.54 11.95
C LEU A 175 -17.00 3.17 12.26
N ARG A 176 -16.54 2.12 11.60
CA ARG A 176 -17.00 0.75 11.85
C ARG A 176 -16.55 0.21 13.20
N MET A 177 -15.37 0.60 13.67
CA MET A 177 -14.87 0.28 15.01
C MET A 177 -15.54 1.12 16.12
N GLY A 178 -16.38 2.11 15.78
CA GLY A 178 -16.99 3.03 16.75
C GLY A 178 -15.98 3.95 17.43
N LYS A 179 -14.83 4.19 16.80
CA LYS A 179 -13.83 5.15 17.28
C LYS A 179 -14.22 6.58 16.91
N ASN A 180 -13.64 7.56 17.60
CA ASN A 180 -13.95 8.97 17.45
C ASN A 180 -13.03 9.69 16.44
N GLY A 181 -13.29 10.99 16.22
CA GLY A 181 -12.49 11.83 15.34
C GLY A 181 -11.04 12.00 15.78
N ASP A 182 -10.75 11.99 17.09
CA ASP A 182 -9.36 12.09 17.57
C ASP A 182 -8.51 10.91 17.13
N PHE A 183 -9.10 9.70 17.17
CA PHE A 183 -8.44 8.50 16.63
C PHE A 183 -8.22 8.64 15.12
N LEU A 184 -9.26 9.09 14.38
CA LEU A 184 -9.15 9.30 12.94
C LEU A 184 -8.06 10.33 12.59
N ALA A 185 -8.00 11.45 13.29
CA ALA A 185 -6.99 12.48 13.07
C ALA A 185 -5.55 11.94 13.19
N GLY A 186 -5.32 10.98 14.09
CA GLY A 186 -4.02 10.34 14.28
C GLY A 186 -3.59 9.40 13.14
N VAL A 187 -4.52 8.98 12.28
CA VAL A 187 -4.28 7.98 11.23
C VAL A 187 -4.51 8.51 9.80
N LEU A 188 -4.81 9.79 9.64
CA LEU A 188 -4.90 10.44 8.33
C LEU A 188 -3.53 10.90 7.84
N PHE A 189 -3.38 10.91 6.52
CA PHE A 189 -2.16 11.33 5.82
C PHE A 189 -2.42 12.57 4.97
N GLU A 190 -1.42 13.46 4.94
CA GLU A 190 -1.40 14.66 4.10
C GLU A 190 -0.94 14.33 2.67
N GLY A 191 -1.31 15.17 1.69
CA GLY A 191 -0.83 15.07 0.30
C GLY A 191 -1.77 14.36 -0.67
N GLY A 192 -3.00 14.04 -0.25
CA GLY A 192 -4.09 13.62 -1.15
C GLY A 192 -4.70 14.81 -1.92
N GLU A 193 -5.59 14.53 -2.86
CA GLU A 193 -6.44 15.54 -3.50
C GLU A 193 -7.56 16.00 -2.53
N ILE A 194 -7.91 15.17 -1.55
CA ILE A 194 -8.92 15.43 -0.53
C ILE A 194 -8.22 15.82 0.77
N GLU A 195 -8.50 17.02 1.23
CA GLU A 195 -7.92 17.54 2.48
C GLU A 195 -8.30 16.68 3.68
N PRO A 196 -7.35 16.31 4.56
CA PRO A 196 -7.62 15.52 5.76
C PRO A 196 -8.71 16.13 6.66
N ALA A 197 -8.83 17.46 6.70
CA ALA A 197 -9.87 18.15 7.45
C ALA A 197 -11.28 17.81 6.94
N ALA A 198 -11.46 17.67 5.62
CA ALA A 198 -12.75 17.28 5.05
C ALA A 198 -13.09 15.82 5.41
N VAL A 199 -12.09 14.93 5.36
CA VAL A 199 -12.28 13.54 5.79
C VAL A 199 -12.59 13.44 7.28
N LEU A 200 -11.91 14.24 8.12
CA LEU A 200 -12.12 14.27 9.57
C LEU A 200 -13.53 14.75 9.93
N ALA A 201 -14.08 15.72 9.20
CA ALA A 201 -15.43 16.21 9.41
C ALA A 201 -16.48 15.08 9.28
N LEU A 202 -16.26 14.10 8.40
CA LEU A 202 -17.13 12.94 8.18
C LEU A 202 -17.18 11.98 9.38
N ALA A 203 -16.25 12.07 10.32
CA ALA A 203 -16.33 11.30 11.56
C ALA A 203 -17.54 11.68 12.40
N ASN A 204 -17.99 12.93 12.29
CA ASN A 204 -19.14 13.47 13.04
C ASN A 204 -20.43 13.53 12.19
N ASP A 205 -20.29 13.73 10.88
CA ASP A 205 -21.42 13.79 9.93
C ASP A 205 -21.17 12.93 8.69
N ARG A 206 -21.67 11.70 8.75
CA ARG A 206 -21.54 10.70 7.68
C ARG A 206 -22.34 11.04 6.41
N SER A 207 -23.31 11.96 6.49
CA SER A 207 -24.12 12.35 5.33
C SER A 207 -23.31 13.06 4.26
N GLY A 208 -22.16 13.64 4.63
CA GLY A 208 -21.22 14.32 3.71
C GLY A 208 -20.36 13.41 2.83
N LEU A 209 -20.40 12.08 2.99
CA LEU A 209 -19.56 11.17 2.17
C LEU A 209 -19.75 11.40 0.66
N ALA A 210 -21.00 11.48 0.20
CA ALA A 210 -21.32 11.75 -1.19
C ALA A 210 -20.90 13.16 -1.65
N GLU A 211 -20.89 14.15 -0.74
CA GLU A 211 -20.45 15.52 -1.05
C GLU A 211 -18.93 15.58 -1.21
N VAL A 212 -18.17 14.92 -0.33
CA VAL A 212 -16.71 14.92 -0.34
C VAL A 212 -16.15 14.04 -1.47
N TYR A 213 -16.72 12.86 -1.71
CA TYR A 213 -16.16 11.87 -2.62
C TYR A 213 -16.90 11.74 -3.95
N GLY A 214 -18.16 12.22 -4.05
CA GLY A 214 -19.05 11.96 -5.19
C GLY A 214 -18.58 12.49 -6.54
N ALA A 215 -17.76 13.55 -6.55
CA ALA A 215 -17.14 14.10 -7.76
C ALA A 215 -15.70 13.59 -8.00
N THR A 216 -15.21 12.68 -7.17
CA THR A 216 -13.85 12.15 -7.25
C THR A 216 -13.83 10.75 -7.86
N ARG A 217 -12.63 10.25 -8.15
CA ARG A 217 -12.42 8.86 -8.58
C ARG A 217 -12.86 7.82 -7.53
N PHE A 218 -13.02 8.24 -6.27
CA PHE A 218 -13.44 7.39 -5.17
C PHE A 218 -14.95 7.34 -4.92
N ALA A 219 -15.78 7.89 -5.80
CA ALA A 219 -17.23 7.90 -5.64
C ALA A 219 -17.82 6.50 -5.38
N GLN A 220 -17.45 5.51 -6.20
CA GLN A 220 -17.91 4.13 -6.03
C GLN A 220 -17.37 3.47 -4.76
N ALA A 221 -16.13 3.81 -4.36
CA ALA A 221 -15.55 3.34 -3.12
C ALA A 221 -16.28 3.92 -1.90
N ALA A 222 -16.65 5.20 -1.95
CA ALA A 222 -17.43 5.84 -0.88
C ALA A 222 -18.83 5.23 -0.74
N GLU A 223 -19.52 4.94 -1.85
CA GLU A 223 -20.81 4.24 -1.85
C GLU A 223 -20.69 2.83 -1.23
N ALA A 224 -19.65 2.07 -1.62
CA ALA A 224 -19.37 0.76 -1.02
C ALA A 224 -19.00 0.89 0.47
N GLY A 225 -18.30 1.95 0.86
CA GLY A 225 -17.99 2.30 2.25
C GLY A 225 -19.24 2.58 3.08
N GLU A 226 -20.18 3.35 2.55
CA GLU A 226 -21.49 3.55 3.19
C GLU A 226 -22.26 2.24 3.38
N ALA A 227 -22.27 1.38 2.35
CA ALA A 227 -22.87 0.06 2.46
C ALA A 227 -22.19 -0.78 3.55
N ALA A 228 -20.85 -0.75 3.62
CA ALA A 228 -20.09 -1.43 4.66
C ALA A 228 -20.41 -0.93 6.07
N LEU A 229 -20.65 0.36 6.26
CA LEU A 229 -21.09 0.93 7.54
C LEU A 229 -22.49 0.47 7.97
N LYS A 230 -23.34 0.09 6.99
CA LYS A 230 -24.68 -0.47 7.20
C LYS A 230 -24.69 -2.00 7.33
N GLY A 231 -23.52 -2.64 7.44
CA GLY A 231 -23.37 -4.10 7.58
C GLY A 231 -23.00 -4.83 6.30
N GLY A 232 -22.74 -4.11 5.22
CA GLY A 232 -22.23 -4.67 3.95
C GLY A 232 -20.78 -5.13 4.01
N SER A 233 -20.26 -5.58 2.86
CA SER A 233 -18.93 -6.16 2.73
C SER A 233 -17.82 -5.11 2.80
N LEU A 234 -16.88 -5.29 3.73
CA LEU A 234 -15.63 -4.52 3.73
C LEU A 234 -14.73 -4.91 2.55
N THR A 235 -14.73 -6.17 2.14
CA THR A 235 -13.92 -6.65 1.03
C THR A 235 -14.31 -5.94 -0.28
N GLU A 236 -15.59 -5.75 -0.53
CA GLU A 236 -16.06 -4.98 -1.70
C GLU A 236 -15.61 -3.50 -1.61
N PHE A 237 -15.72 -2.89 -0.44
CA PHE A 237 -15.23 -1.53 -0.22
C PHE A 237 -13.72 -1.42 -0.48
N GLU A 238 -12.91 -2.32 0.10
CA GLU A 238 -11.46 -2.34 -0.10
C GLU A 238 -11.11 -2.50 -1.58
N LYS A 239 -11.81 -3.44 -2.27
CA LYS A 239 -11.64 -3.64 -3.70
C LYS A 239 -11.92 -2.37 -4.50
N ARG A 240 -12.99 -1.62 -4.19
CA ARG A 240 -13.30 -0.36 -4.89
C ARG A 240 -12.25 0.72 -4.66
N CYS A 241 -11.62 0.75 -3.49
CA CYS A 241 -10.47 1.63 -3.26
C CYS A 241 -9.27 1.24 -4.13
N ASP A 242 -8.99 -0.07 -4.27
CA ASP A 242 -7.91 -0.56 -5.14
C ASP A 242 -8.22 -0.33 -6.62
N ASP A 243 -9.46 -0.57 -7.04
CA ASP A 243 -9.93 -0.32 -8.41
C ASP A 243 -9.71 1.17 -8.79
N ALA A 244 -10.08 2.12 -7.91
CA ALA A 244 -9.92 3.55 -8.18
C ALA A 244 -8.47 3.97 -8.41
N VAL A 245 -7.53 3.38 -7.69
CA VAL A 245 -6.09 3.63 -7.90
C VAL A 245 -5.58 2.93 -9.16
N SER A 246 -6.02 1.70 -9.41
CA SER A 246 -5.64 0.92 -10.59
C SER A 246 -6.16 1.56 -11.88
N ASP A 247 -7.38 2.07 -11.87
CA ASP A 247 -7.99 2.80 -12.99
C ASP A 247 -7.22 4.10 -13.29
N TYR A 248 -6.71 4.79 -12.26
CA TYR A 248 -5.83 5.93 -12.46
C TYR A 248 -4.56 5.54 -13.22
N LEU A 249 -3.91 4.44 -12.82
CA LEU A 249 -2.71 3.93 -13.50
C LEU A 249 -3.01 3.49 -14.93
N ALA A 250 -4.11 2.75 -15.13
CA ALA A 250 -4.54 2.28 -16.45
C ALA A 250 -4.98 3.43 -17.38
N GLY A 251 -5.48 4.52 -16.82
CA GLY A 251 -5.89 5.72 -17.55
C GLY A 251 -4.73 6.58 -18.06
N ALA A 252 -3.49 6.27 -17.67
CA ALA A 252 -2.29 6.90 -18.21
C ALA A 252 -2.16 6.54 -19.70
N GLN A 253 -2.78 7.32 -20.57
CA GLN A 253 -2.59 7.17 -22.00
C GLN A 253 -1.17 7.59 -22.36
N MET A 254 -0.47 6.72 -23.08
CA MET A 254 0.72 7.16 -23.80
C MET A 254 0.25 8.27 -24.77
N ILE A 255 0.70 9.47 -24.53
CA ILE A 255 0.58 10.55 -25.51
C ILE A 255 1.45 10.12 -26.69
N PRO A 256 0.89 10.01 -27.92
CA PRO A 256 1.66 9.60 -29.08
C PRO A 256 2.73 10.64 -29.43
#